data_fe1a0815024e1595b9c251167083ada5
#
_entry.id   fe1a0815024e1595b9c251167083ada5
#
_cell.length_a   1.000
_cell.length_b   1.000
_cell.length_c   1.000
_cell.angle_alpha   90.00
_cell.angle_beta   90.00
_cell.angle_gamma   90.00
#
_symmetry.space_group_name_H-M   'P 1'
#
loop_
_entity.id
_entity.type
_entity.pdbx_description
1 polymer ?
#
loop_
_entity_poly.entity_id
_entity_poly.type
_entity_poly.pdbx_seq_one_letter_code
_entity_poly.pdbx_strand_id
1 'polypeptide(L)'
;MSGTFDQSTFFGLLNNNSYNVQPAIKYMTSCVPDYLYKFYSLSDGSNKFLKELDQKKFLSMEHNSNWFDLPSNQNDPLDMKMAYIDRSRLPPAIANELSKAIEFLFHSMCLCSFIDSSPENLPMWAFYSNNHKG
;
A
#
# COMPACT_ATOMS: atom_id res chain seq x y z
N MET A 1 -4.23 -22.23 -0.77
CA MET A 1 -5.23 -21.28 -0.20
C MET A 1 -4.50 -20.40 0.79
N SER A 2 -4.29 -19.14 0.48
CA SER A 2 -3.79 -18.17 1.46
C SER A 2 -4.87 -17.96 2.52
N GLY A 3 -4.48 -18.03 3.81
CA GLY A 3 -5.38 -17.71 4.91
C GLY A 3 -5.69 -16.21 4.93
N THR A 4 -6.89 -15.83 5.36
CA THR A 4 -7.20 -14.42 5.62
C THR A 4 -6.31 -13.92 6.75
N PHE A 5 -5.66 -12.76 6.54
CA PHE A 5 -4.84 -12.13 7.58
C PHE A 5 -5.72 -11.72 8.77
N ASP A 6 -5.36 -12.21 9.95
CA ASP A 6 -5.99 -11.83 11.21
C ASP A 6 -5.03 -11.00 12.07
N GLN A 7 -5.40 -9.77 12.32
CA GLN A 7 -4.59 -8.80 13.04
C GLN A 7 -4.33 -9.23 14.49
N SER A 8 -5.29 -9.87 15.14
CA SER A 8 -5.15 -10.33 16.53
C SER A 8 -4.10 -11.43 16.66
N THR A 9 -4.10 -12.36 15.72
CA THR A 9 -3.09 -13.42 15.62
C THR A 9 -1.70 -12.84 15.39
N PHE A 10 -1.56 -11.87 14.47
CA PHE A 10 -0.29 -11.21 14.19
C PHE A 10 0.29 -10.52 15.43
N PHE A 11 -0.51 -9.69 16.10
CA PHE A 11 -0.06 -9.02 17.31
C PHE A 11 0.17 -9.98 18.49
N GLY A 12 -0.61 -11.06 18.59
CA GLY A 12 -0.36 -12.12 19.56
C GLY A 12 1.03 -12.76 19.36
N LEU A 13 1.41 -13.04 18.12
CA LEU A 13 2.73 -13.60 17.79
C LEU A 13 3.88 -12.61 18.09
N LEU A 14 3.68 -11.32 17.87
CA LEU A 14 4.66 -10.28 18.23
C LEU A 14 4.82 -10.17 19.76
N ASN A 15 3.74 -10.12 20.49
CA ASN A 15 3.77 -9.94 21.94
C ASN A 15 4.32 -11.15 22.70
N ASN A 16 3.99 -12.36 22.25
CA ASN A 16 4.46 -13.60 22.87
C ASN A 16 5.94 -13.90 22.59
N ASN A 17 6.55 -13.23 21.61
CA ASN A 17 7.90 -13.46 21.17
C ASN A 17 8.69 -12.15 21.11
N SER A 18 8.78 -11.43 22.24
CA SER A 18 9.32 -10.06 22.35
C SER A 18 10.71 -9.87 21.72
N TYR A 19 11.49 -10.94 21.56
CA TYR A 19 12.84 -10.91 20.97
C TYR A 19 12.94 -11.64 19.62
N ASN A 20 11.85 -12.27 19.15
CA ASN A 20 11.85 -13.02 17.90
C ASN A 20 10.59 -12.70 17.08
N VAL A 21 10.73 -11.87 16.10
CA VAL A 21 9.63 -11.47 15.18
C VAL A 21 9.37 -12.49 14.07
N GLN A 22 10.21 -13.52 13.93
CA GLN A 22 10.13 -14.49 12.85
C GLN A 22 8.78 -15.22 12.75
N PRO A 23 8.13 -15.64 13.87
CA PRO A 23 6.81 -16.26 13.80
C PRO A 23 5.74 -15.31 13.21
N ALA A 24 5.76 -14.02 13.56
CA ALA A 24 4.84 -13.04 13.03
C ALA A 24 5.10 -12.77 11.53
N ILE A 25 6.37 -12.67 11.11
CA ILE A 25 6.75 -12.52 9.70
C ILE A 25 6.30 -13.75 8.91
N LYS A 26 6.56 -14.96 9.41
CA LYS A 26 6.14 -16.21 8.75
C LYS A 26 4.63 -16.29 8.61
N TYR A 27 3.89 -15.91 9.63
CA TYR A 27 2.43 -15.82 9.57
C TYR A 27 1.96 -14.82 8.52
N MET A 28 2.48 -13.60 8.53
CA MET A 28 2.16 -12.57 7.54
C MET A 28 2.45 -13.05 6.11
N THR A 29 3.62 -13.68 5.89
CA THR A 29 3.99 -14.24 4.58
C THR A 29 3.03 -15.34 4.12
N SER A 30 2.54 -16.18 5.04
CA SER A 30 1.58 -17.24 4.72
C SER A 30 0.19 -16.73 4.35
N CYS A 31 -0.12 -15.48 4.67
CA CYS A 31 -1.38 -14.83 4.32
C CYS A 31 -1.30 -14.07 2.97
N VAL A 32 -0.10 -13.97 2.37
CA VAL A 32 0.05 -13.32 1.05
C VAL A 32 -0.63 -14.18 0.00
N PRO A 33 -1.54 -13.62 -0.81
CA PRO A 33 -2.19 -14.35 -1.90
C PRO A 33 -1.19 -14.83 -2.95
N ASP A 34 -1.50 -15.96 -3.60
CA ASP A 34 -0.68 -16.50 -4.71
C ASP A 34 -0.63 -15.54 -5.91
N TYR A 35 -1.67 -14.74 -6.07
CA TYR A 35 -1.80 -13.77 -7.15
C TYR A 35 -2.23 -12.41 -6.60
N LEU A 36 -1.58 -11.37 -7.11
CA LEU A 36 -1.92 -9.98 -6.85
C LEU A 36 -2.13 -9.27 -8.19
N TYR A 37 -3.19 -8.46 -8.26
CA TYR A 37 -3.55 -7.73 -9.46
C TYR A 37 -3.28 -6.24 -9.27
N LYS A 38 -2.78 -5.61 -10.31
CA LYS A 38 -2.59 -4.16 -10.35
C LYS A 38 -3.37 -3.58 -11.52
N PHE A 39 -4.16 -2.57 -11.22
CA PHE A 39 -4.90 -1.82 -12.22
C PHE A 39 -4.11 -0.58 -12.62
N TYR A 40 -4.04 -0.33 -13.91
CA TYR A 40 -3.42 0.87 -14.46
C TYR A 40 -4.47 1.69 -15.18
N SER A 41 -4.54 2.97 -14.83
CA SER A 41 -5.31 3.93 -15.60
C SER A 41 -4.53 4.30 -16.85
N LEU A 42 -5.10 4.06 -18.02
CA LEU A 42 -4.54 4.49 -19.29
C LEU A 42 -5.26 5.74 -19.78
N SER A 43 -4.54 6.61 -20.47
CA SER A 43 -5.12 7.81 -21.07
C SER A 43 -5.85 7.49 -22.37
N ASP A 44 -6.70 8.40 -22.81
CA ASP A 44 -7.32 8.35 -24.14
C ASP A 44 -6.37 8.76 -25.27
N GLY A 45 -5.11 9.05 -24.95
CA GLY A 45 -4.09 9.48 -25.91
C GLY A 45 -4.20 10.92 -26.39
N SER A 46 -5.17 11.70 -25.89
CA SER A 46 -5.39 13.09 -26.28
C SER A 46 -4.31 14.04 -25.76
N ASN A 47 -3.66 13.70 -24.64
CA ASN A 47 -2.63 14.50 -24.00
C ASN A 47 -1.27 13.83 -24.13
N LYS A 48 -0.28 14.56 -24.70
CA LYS A 48 1.09 14.04 -24.89
C LYS A 48 1.75 13.56 -23.60
N PHE A 49 1.61 14.30 -22.52
CA PHE A 49 2.19 13.95 -21.22
C PHE A 49 1.60 12.64 -20.67
N LEU A 50 0.28 12.47 -20.75
CA LEU A 50 -0.39 11.25 -20.33
C LEU A 50 0.02 10.04 -21.19
N LYS A 51 0.21 10.25 -22.48
CA LYS A 51 0.72 9.22 -23.38
C LYS A 51 2.14 8.76 -23.01
N GLU A 52 3.01 9.66 -22.60
CA GLU A 52 4.36 9.31 -22.11
C GLU A 52 4.29 8.51 -20.79
N LEU A 53 3.36 8.85 -19.91
CA LEU A 53 3.10 8.06 -18.68
C LEU A 53 2.59 6.66 -19.01
N ASP A 54 1.71 6.51 -19.97
CA ASP A 54 1.20 5.21 -20.40
C ASP A 54 2.32 4.34 -20.99
N GLN A 55 3.24 4.92 -21.78
CA GLN A 55 4.43 4.19 -22.25
C GLN A 55 5.27 3.67 -21.08
N LYS A 56 5.46 4.44 -20.03
CA LYS A 56 6.16 3.99 -18.81
C LYS A 56 5.44 2.85 -18.13
N LYS A 57 4.10 2.88 -18.06
CA LYS A 57 3.29 1.79 -17.50
C LYS A 57 3.45 0.50 -18.31
N PHE A 58 3.41 0.58 -19.64
CA PHE A 58 3.65 -0.57 -20.51
C PHE A 58 5.05 -1.15 -20.35
N LEU A 59 6.07 -0.30 -20.30
CA LEU A 59 7.45 -0.74 -20.05
C LEU A 59 7.57 -1.43 -18.68
N SER A 60 6.87 -0.94 -17.66
CA SER A 60 6.86 -1.57 -16.33
C SER A 60 6.26 -2.98 -16.40
N MET A 61 5.18 -3.18 -17.14
CA MET A 61 4.58 -4.50 -17.35
C MET A 61 5.54 -5.43 -18.11
N GLU A 62 6.17 -4.96 -19.18
CA GLU A 62 7.12 -5.72 -20.00
C GLU A 62 8.33 -6.19 -19.18
N HIS A 63 8.83 -5.32 -18.29
CA HIS A 63 9.97 -5.62 -17.43
C HIS A 63 9.61 -6.26 -16.09
N ASN A 64 8.35 -6.64 -15.87
CA ASN A 64 7.87 -7.19 -14.59
C ASN A 64 8.26 -6.31 -13.39
N SER A 65 8.20 -4.99 -13.57
CA SER A 65 8.53 -3.99 -12.55
C SER A 65 7.29 -3.21 -12.12
N ASN A 66 7.32 -2.70 -10.90
CA ASN A 66 6.24 -1.88 -10.38
C ASN A 66 6.78 -0.55 -9.87
N TRP A 67 6.00 0.49 -10.04
CA TRP A 67 6.28 1.79 -9.47
C TRP A 67 5.82 1.80 -8.02
N PHE A 68 6.74 2.24 -7.17
CA PHE A 68 6.45 2.58 -5.79
C PHE A 68 6.43 4.09 -5.67
N ASP A 69 5.42 4.63 -5.04
CA ASP A 69 5.28 6.06 -4.87
C ASP A 69 5.33 6.44 -3.38
N LEU A 70 5.64 7.70 -3.14
CA LEU A 70 5.62 8.22 -1.78
C LEU A 70 4.19 8.17 -1.23
N PRO A 71 4.04 7.90 0.06
CA PRO A 71 2.75 7.96 0.69
C PRO A 71 1.99 9.27 0.45
N SER A 72 2.68 10.40 0.45
CA SER A 72 2.08 11.73 0.19
C SER A 72 1.44 11.88 -1.18
N ASN A 73 1.77 11.02 -2.13
CA ASN A 73 1.25 11.04 -3.50
C ASN A 73 0.07 10.10 -3.71
N GLN A 74 -0.37 9.39 -2.66
CA GLN A 74 -1.53 8.50 -2.76
C GLN A 74 -2.82 9.30 -2.93
N ASN A 75 -3.75 8.76 -3.72
CA ASN A 75 -5.02 9.42 -4.04
C ASN A 75 -5.97 9.53 -2.83
N ASP A 76 -5.88 8.62 -1.89
CA ASP A 76 -6.69 8.65 -0.67
C ASP A 76 -5.89 9.32 0.46
N PRO A 77 -6.29 10.52 0.89
CA PRO A 77 -5.64 11.20 2.00
C PRO A 77 -5.81 10.46 3.34
N LEU A 78 -6.68 9.45 3.41
CA LEU A 78 -6.86 8.62 4.60
C LEU A 78 -5.86 7.46 4.65
N ASP A 79 -5.37 6.98 3.51
CA ASP A 79 -4.33 5.95 3.45
C ASP A 79 -3.07 6.35 4.23
N MET A 80 -2.87 7.66 4.37
CA MET A 80 -1.74 8.23 5.07
C MET A 80 -1.96 8.51 6.55
N LYS A 81 -3.20 8.38 7.03
CA LYS A 81 -3.53 8.59 8.45
C LYS A 81 -3.52 7.29 9.24
N MET A 82 -2.63 6.37 8.90
CA MET A 82 -2.49 5.07 9.55
C MET A 82 -2.12 5.17 11.05
N ALA A 83 -1.65 6.32 11.50
CA ALA A 83 -1.36 6.56 12.91
C ALA A 83 -1.95 7.91 13.35
N TYR A 84 -3.06 7.85 14.03
CA TYR A 84 -3.57 9.00 14.77
C TYR A 84 -2.98 9.00 16.18
N ILE A 85 -2.21 10.04 16.48
CA ILE A 85 -1.68 10.25 17.83
C ILE A 85 -2.62 11.21 18.54
N ASP A 86 -3.31 10.73 19.56
CA ASP A 86 -4.01 11.60 20.50
C ASP A 86 -3.00 12.31 21.40
N ARG A 87 -2.57 13.49 20.96
CA ARG A 87 -1.57 14.29 21.66
C ARG A 87 -2.00 14.73 23.06
N SER A 88 -3.32 14.75 23.32
CA SER A 88 -3.85 15.15 24.64
C SER A 88 -3.51 14.16 25.75
N ARG A 89 -3.22 12.91 25.38
CA ARG A 89 -2.91 11.82 26.30
C ARG A 89 -1.42 11.57 26.52
N LEU A 90 -0.55 12.32 25.83
CA LEU A 90 0.88 12.12 25.90
C LEU A 90 1.60 13.36 26.42
N PRO A 91 2.68 13.19 27.18
CA PRO A 91 3.57 14.30 27.49
C PRO A 91 4.05 14.98 26.22
N PRO A 92 4.13 16.33 26.15
CA PRO A 92 4.46 17.07 24.93
C PRO A 92 5.77 16.64 24.27
N ALA A 93 6.79 16.31 25.07
CA ALA A 93 8.07 15.82 24.55
C ALA A 93 7.93 14.50 23.80
N ILE A 94 7.18 13.54 24.37
CA ILE A 94 6.93 12.23 23.75
C ILE A 94 6.07 12.39 22.48
N ALA A 95 5.04 13.23 22.53
CA ALA A 95 4.18 13.49 21.37
C ALA A 95 4.99 14.09 20.20
N ASN A 96 5.92 14.99 20.48
CA ASN A 96 6.80 15.58 19.46
C ASN A 96 7.76 14.56 18.83
N GLU A 97 8.43 13.75 19.65
CA GLU A 97 9.35 12.73 19.15
C GLU A 97 8.62 11.65 18.34
N LEU A 98 7.45 11.23 18.78
CA LEU A 98 6.63 10.28 18.04
C LEU A 98 6.14 10.86 16.70
N SER A 99 5.77 12.15 16.66
CA SER A 99 5.40 12.84 15.42
C SER A 99 6.56 12.87 14.43
N LYS A 100 7.77 13.19 14.88
CA LYS A 100 8.98 13.18 14.03
C LYS A 100 9.29 11.77 13.51
N ALA A 101 9.15 10.76 14.36
CA ALA A 101 9.38 9.36 13.95
C ALA A 101 8.38 8.92 12.86
N ILE A 102 7.11 9.28 13.01
CA ILE A 102 6.08 9.00 12.01
C ILE A 102 6.36 9.75 10.71
N GLU A 103 6.70 11.03 10.78
CA GLU A 103 7.07 11.83 9.61
C GLU A 103 8.28 11.23 8.89
N PHE A 104 9.31 10.83 9.63
CA PHE A 104 10.46 10.13 9.07
C PHE A 104 10.07 8.83 8.36
N LEU A 105 9.22 8.01 8.97
CA LEU A 105 8.74 6.77 8.37
C LEU A 105 8.01 7.06 7.04
N PHE A 106 7.12 8.05 7.01
CA PHE A 106 6.40 8.41 5.79
C PHE A 106 7.30 8.89 4.65
N HIS A 107 8.40 9.57 4.97
CA HIS A 107 9.38 9.99 3.96
C HIS A 107 10.34 8.87 3.54
N SER A 108 10.43 7.79 4.33
CA SER A 108 11.35 6.66 4.10
C SER A 108 10.66 5.45 3.47
N MET A 109 9.33 5.49 3.33
CA MET A 109 8.55 4.39 2.75
C MET A 109 8.07 4.74 1.35
N CYS A 110 7.98 3.71 0.51
CA CYS A 110 7.31 3.78 -0.77
C CYS A 110 6.20 2.73 -0.80
N LEU A 111 5.07 3.08 -1.39
CA LEU A 111 3.88 2.26 -1.45
C LEU A 111 3.57 1.85 -2.89
N CYS A 112 3.12 0.61 -3.05
CA CYS A 112 2.55 0.12 -4.28
C CYS A 112 1.30 -0.71 -3.94
N SER A 113 0.15 -0.28 -4.43
CA SER A 113 -1.12 -0.92 -4.12
C SER A 113 -1.43 -2.04 -5.10
N PHE A 114 -1.88 -3.16 -4.55
CA PHE A 114 -2.36 -4.33 -5.28
C PHE A 114 -3.69 -4.77 -4.70
N ILE A 115 -4.42 -5.57 -5.45
CA ILE A 115 -5.64 -6.22 -5.00
C ILE A 115 -5.50 -7.74 -5.12
N ASP A 116 -6.04 -8.48 -4.17
CA ASP A 116 -6.08 -9.94 -4.13
C ASP A 116 -7.36 -10.55 -4.71
N SER A 117 -8.33 -9.69 -5.05
CA SER A 117 -9.60 -10.12 -5.63
C SER A 117 -9.47 -10.40 -7.13
N SER A 118 -10.48 -11.08 -7.69
CA SER A 118 -10.57 -11.37 -9.12
C SER A 118 -10.30 -10.13 -9.99
N PRO A 119 -9.62 -10.29 -11.15
CA PRO A 119 -9.47 -9.23 -12.14
C PRO A 119 -10.82 -8.72 -12.68
N GLU A 120 -11.91 -9.44 -12.44
CA GLU A 120 -13.28 -9.03 -12.79
C GLU A 120 -13.93 -8.06 -11.80
N ASN A 121 -13.16 -7.53 -10.84
CA ASN A 121 -13.66 -6.59 -9.85
C ASN A 121 -14.08 -5.26 -10.50
N LEU A 122 -15.38 -5.12 -10.81
CA LEU A 122 -15.94 -3.94 -11.48
C LEU A 122 -15.69 -2.62 -10.76
N PRO A 123 -15.80 -2.51 -9.43
CA PRO A 123 -15.42 -1.28 -8.72
C PRO A 123 -13.97 -0.87 -8.99
N MET A 124 -13.02 -1.80 -8.99
CA MET A 124 -11.61 -1.49 -9.27
C MET A 124 -11.42 -1.01 -10.71
N TRP A 125 -12.10 -1.61 -11.67
CA TRP A 125 -12.11 -1.13 -13.05
C TRP A 125 -12.70 0.27 -13.17
N ALA A 126 -13.77 0.57 -12.45
CA ALA A 126 -14.40 1.88 -12.48
C ALA A 126 -13.50 2.97 -11.91
N PHE A 127 -12.84 2.71 -10.77
CA PHE A 127 -12.07 3.73 -10.07
C PHE A 127 -10.63 3.87 -10.56
N TYR A 128 -9.99 2.77 -11.00
CA TYR A 128 -8.56 2.74 -11.28
C TYR A 128 -8.20 2.54 -12.75
N SER A 129 -9.16 2.28 -13.63
CA SER A 129 -8.93 2.07 -15.05
C SER A 129 -9.64 3.08 -15.95
N ASN A 130 -9.72 4.34 -15.52
CA ASN A 130 -10.28 5.43 -16.30
C ASN A 130 -11.70 5.13 -16.84
N ASN A 131 -12.62 4.74 -15.95
CA ASN A 131 -13.99 4.35 -16.31
C ASN A 131 -14.04 3.22 -17.36
N HIS A 132 -13.34 2.14 -17.12
CA HIS A 132 -13.25 0.96 -17.99
C HIS A 132 -12.55 1.21 -19.34
N LYS A 133 -11.73 2.25 -19.47
CA LYS A 133 -10.95 2.57 -20.68
C LYS A 133 -9.46 2.21 -20.54
N GLY A 134 -9.07 1.60 -19.42
CA GLY A 134 -7.71 1.15 -19.17
C GLY A 134 -7.43 -0.25 -19.72
#